data_6162136c90fd7d47dfa65588212f2d32
#
_entry.id   6162136c90fd7d47dfa65588212f2d32
#
_cell.length_a   1.000
_cell.length_b   1.000
_cell.length_c   1.000
_cell.angle_alpha   90.00
_cell.angle_beta   90.00
_cell.angle_gamma   90.00
#
_symmetry.space_group_name_H-M   'P 1'
#
loop_
_entity.id
_entity.type
_entity.pdbx_description
1 polymer ?
#
loop_
_entity_poly.entity_id
_entity_poly.type
_entity_poly.pdbx_seq_one_letter_code
_entity_poly.pdbx_strand_id
1 'polypeptide(L)'
;MSNTYPRVFSHIGISVPDLDAAVKFYTEVLGWYVIMQPTEIIEDDSAIGEMCTDVFGSGWERFRIAHLSTGDRIGIELFEFKNQQNPEDNFEYWKTGIFHFAVQDPDIEALAEKIVAAGAKKRMAAPRFYYPGEKPYRMIYMEDPFGNILELYSHSYELHYSAGAYN
;
A
#
# COMPACT_ATOMS: atom_id res chain seq x y z
N MET A 1 -2.80 -30.95 -19.77
CA MET A 1 -3.13 -29.96 -18.72
C MET A 1 -2.05 -28.90 -18.78
N SER A 2 -2.40 -27.62 -18.93
CA SER A 2 -1.40 -26.54 -18.90
C SER A 2 -0.85 -26.45 -17.47
N ASN A 3 0.45 -26.56 -17.30
CA ASN A 3 1.11 -26.35 -16.02
C ASN A 3 0.99 -24.86 -15.64
N THR A 4 -0.11 -24.47 -15.00
CA THR A 4 -0.28 -23.14 -14.42
C THR A 4 0.26 -23.19 -13.00
N TYR A 5 1.25 -22.34 -12.71
CA TYR A 5 1.80 -22.17 -11.36
C TYR A 5 1.54 -20.75 -10.86
N PRO A 6 1.47 -20.50 -9.55
CA PRO A 6 1.23 -19.18 -8.98
C PRO A 6 2.26 -18.16 -9.48
N ARG A 7 1.79 -16.98 -9.87
CA ARG A 7 2.66 -15.85 -10.20
C ARG A 7 3.06 -15.15 -8.91
N VAL A 8 4.29 -14.70 -8.85
CA VAL A 8 4.75 -13.86 -7.75
C VAL A 8 4.19 -12.44 -7.91
N PHE A 9 3.89 -11.80 -6.80
CA PHE A 9 3.48 -10.39 -6.79
C PHE A 9 4.72 -9.52 -6.95
N SER A 10 4.73 -8.59 -7.91
CA SER A 10 5.88 -7.75 -8.21
C SER A 10 5.83 -6.43 -7.45
N HIS A 11 4.80 -5.62 -7.70
CA HIS A 11 4.66 -4.30 -7.10
C HIS A 11 3.21 -3.83 -7.11
N ILE A 12 2.95 -2.74 -6.39
CA ILE A 12 1.70 -2.00 -6.42
C ILE A 12 1.99 -0.51 -6.64
N GLY A 13 1.16 0.16 -7.45
CA GLY A 13 1.17 1.61 -7.59
C GLY A 13 0.15 2.25 -6.66
N ILE A 14 0.58 3.27 -5.92
CA ILE A 14 -0.23 4.04 -4.98
C ILE A 14 -0.12 5.52 -5.35
N SER A 15 -1.25 6.15 -5.62
CA SER A 15 -1.30 7.59 -5.83
C SER A 15 -1.42 8.33 -4.49
N VAL A 16 -0.62 9.39 -4.32
CA VAL A 16 -0.57 10.19 -3.09
C VAL A 16 -0.57 11.69 -3.43
N PRO A 17 -1.15 12.54 -2.59
CA PRO A 17 -1.22 13.99 -2.88
C PRO A 17 0.09 14.74 -2.62
N ASP A 18 1.02 14.15 -1.86
CA ASP A 18 2.32 14.70 -1.50
C ASP A 18 3.34 13.54 -1.44
N LEU A 19 4.19 13.47 -2.46
CA LEU A 19 5.15 12.37 -2.60
C LEU A 19 6.22 12.39 -1.50
N ASP A 20 6.71 13.55 -1.10
CA ASP A 20 7.78 13.65 -0.11
C ASP A 20 7.25 13.23 1.28
N ALA A 21 6.05 13.69 1.63
CA ALA A 21 5.37 13.26 2.85
C ALA A 21 5.08 11.75 2.84
N ALA A 22 4.67 11.18 1.70
CA ALA A 22 4.40 9.75 1.57
C ALA A 22 5.67 8.92 1.69
N VAL A 23 6.75 9.28 1.01
CA VAL A 23 8.06 8.63 1.15
C VAL A 23 8.50 8.64 2.60
N LYS A 24 8.40 9.79 3.27
CA LYS A 24 8.74 9.91 4.69
C LYS A 24 7.88 8.98 5.56
N PHE A 25 6.56 8.99 5.39
CA PHE A 25 5.66 8.14 6.17
C PHE A 25 5.99 6.66 5.99
N TYR A 26 6.05 6.17 4.77
CA TYR A 26 6.25 4.75 4.51
C TYR A 26 7.65 4.25 4.90
N THR A 27 8.67 5.11 4.84
CA THR A 27 10.03 4.74 5.29
C THR A 27 10.17 4.80 6.81
N GLU A 28 9.70 5.86 7.46
CA GLU A 28 9.89 6.05 8.91
C GLU A 28 8.91 5.23 9.75
N VAL A 29 7.69 4.97 9.25
CA VAL A 29 6.63 4.29 9.98
C VAL A 29 6.59 2.80 9.66
N LEU A 30 6.53 2.44 8.36
CA LEU A 30 6.47 1.04 7.94
C LEU A 30 7.85 0.39 7.72
N GLY A 31 8.92 1.18 7.73
CA GLY A 31 10.28 0.67 7.55
C GLY A 31 10.59 0.23 6.12
N TRP A 32 9.78 0.63 5.14
CA TRP A 32 10.11 0.39 3.73
C TRP A 32 11.33 1.20 3.31
N TYR A 33 12.07 0.76 2.31
CA TYR A 33 13.28 1.47 1.90
C TYR A 33 13.18 1.97 0.46
N VAL A 34 13.76 3.14 0.22
CA VAL A 34 13.75 3.79 -1.10
C VAL A 34 14.74 3.09 -2.02
N ILE A 35 14.30 2.66 -3.20
CA ILE A 35 15.14 2.12 -4.28
C ILE A 35 15.31 3.12 -5.42
N MET A 36 14.35 4.05 -5.60
CA MET A 36 14.48 5.21 -6.49
C MET A 36 13.91 6.45 -5.80
N GLN A 37 14.74 7.48 -5.69
CA GLN A 37 14.33 8.76 -5.08
C GLN A 37 13.23 9.45 -5.88
N PRO A 38 12.44 10.34 -5.27
CA PRO A 38 11.46 11.16 -5.97
C PRO A 38 12.03 11.78 -7.24
N THR A 39 11.43 11.46 -8.38
CA THR A 39 11.87 11.84 -9.72
C THR A 39 10.68 12.39 -10.49
N GLU A 40 10.87 13.48 -11.23
CA GLU A 40 9.87 14.00 -12.15
C GLU A 40 9.94 13.27 -13.49
N ILE A 41 8.77 12.87 -13.99
CA ILE A 41 8.57 12.33 -15.34
C ILE A 41 7.71 13.32 -16.11
N ILE A 42 8.11 13.61 -17.34
CA ILE A 42 7.41 14.56 -18.22
C ILE A 42 6.85 13.84 -19.44
N GLU A 43 5.76 14.37 -19.99
CA GLU A 43 5.15 13.89 -21.23
C GLU A 43 6.02 14.33 -22.40
N ASP A 44 6.79 13.40 -22.93
CA ASP A 44 7.68 13.61 -24.06
C ASP A 44 7.81 12.34 -24.93
N ASP A 45 8.66 12.37 -25.94
CA ASP A 45 8.96 11.27 -26.85
C ASP A 45 10.07 10.33 -26.35
N SER A 46 10.44 10.41 -25.10
CA SER A 46 11.32 9.41 -24.47
C SER A 46 10.59 8.08 -24.28
N ALA A 47 11.35 6.98 -24.15
CA ALA A 47 10.75 5.66 -23.95
C ALA A 47 9.81 5.59 -22.74
N ILE A 48 10.11 6.31 -21.65
CA ILE A 48 9.24 6.38 -20.49
C ILE A 48 8.02 7.27 -20.75
N GLY A 49 8.18 8.41 -21.44
CA GLY A 49 7.10 9.31 -21.80
C GLY A 49 6.09 8.64 -22.73
N GLU A 50 6.55 7.94 -23.77
CA GLU A 50 5.69 7.15 -24.65
C GLU A 50 4.93 6.05 -23.91
N MET A 51 5.62 5.28 -23.04
CA MET A 51 4.99 4.24 -22.24
C MET A 51 3.91 4.81 -21.31
N CYS A 52 4.17 5.93 -20.66
CA CYS A 52 3.18 6.59 -19.81
C CYS A 52 1.98 7.09 -20.61
N THR A 53 2.21 7.60 -21.83
CA THR A 53 1.13 8.03 -22.72
C THR A 53 0.26 6.86 -23.18
N ASP A 54 0.84 5.68 -23.44
CA ASP A 54 0.08 4.47 -23.73
C ASP A 54 -0.85 4.06 -22.58
N VAL A 55 -0.43 4.29 -21.32
CA VAL A 55 -1.19 3.91 -20.13
C VAL A 55 -2.21 4.97 -19.74
N PHE A 56 -1.83 6.24 -19.73
CA PHE A 56 -2.65 7.35 -19.21
C PHE A 56 -3.45 8.08 -20.30
N GLY A 57 -3.11 7.92 -21.57
CA GLY A 57 -3.52 8.81 -22.64
C GLY A 57 -2.66 10.06 -22.67
N SER A 58 -2.90 10.96 -23.63
CA SER A 58 -2.17 12.23 -23.72
C SER A 58 -2.74 13.28 -22.76
N GLY A 59 -1.92 14.24 -22.35
CA GLY A 59 -2.30 15.40 -21.54
C GLY A 59 -2.05 15.22 -20.04
N TRP A 60 -1.22 14.25 -19.65
CA TRP A 60 -0.79 14.08 -18.27
C TRP A 60 0.32 15.07 -17.86
N GLU A 61 0.95 15.73 -18.81
CA GLU A 61 1.99 16.76 -18.68
C GLU A 61 3.21 16.30 -17.89
N ARG A 62 3.05 16.02 -16.60
CA ARG A 62 4.10 15.54 -15.69
C ARG A 62 3.50 14.93 -14.43
N PHE A 63 4.28 14.07 -13.80
CA PHE A 63 4.05 13.57 -12.44
C PHE A 63 5.38 13.32 -11.74
N ARG A 64 5.33 13.14 -10.43
CA ARG A 64 6.48 12.68 -9.65
C ARG A 64 6.27 11.23 -9.22
N ILE A 65 7.34 10.48 -9.18
CA ILE A 65 7.33 9.07 -8.77
C ILE A 65 8.51 8.76 -7.86
N ALA A 66 8.28 7.90 -6.88
CA ALA A 66 9.35 7.27 -6.09
C ALA A 66 9.10 5.77 -6.02
N HIS A 67 10.17 4.98 -6.00
CA HIS A 67 10.07 3.54 -5.83
C HIS A 67 10.62 3.15 -4.45
N LEU A 68 9.81 2.42 -3.70
CA LEU A 68 10.18 1.80 -2.44
C LEU A 68 10.13 0.28 -2.58
N SER A 69 10.67 -0.41 -1.61
CA SER A 69 10.53 -1.86 -1.48
C SER A 69 10.16 -2.22 -0.04
N THR A 70 9.31 -3.21 0.10
CA THR A 70 8.95 -3.83 1.37
C THR A 70 10.06 -4.78 1.85
N GLY A 71 9.96 -5.28 3.08
CA GLY A 71 10.93 -6.24 3.64
C GLY A 71 11.00 -7.57 2.91
N ASP A 72 9.93 -7.98 2.24
CA ASP A 72 9.84 -9.18 1.39
C ASP A 72 10.03 -8.87 -0.10
N ARG A 73 10.55 -7.68 -0.42
CA ARG A 73 10.96 -7.25 -1.77
C ARG A 73 9.79 -7.02 -2.75
N ILE A 74 8.62 -6.74 -2.25
CA ILE A 74 7.52 -6.24 -3.09
C ILE A 74 7.76 -4.75 -3.37
N GLY A 75 7.69 -4.35 -4.64
CA GLY A 75 7.84 -2.96 -5.05
C GLY A 75 6.61 -2.12 -4.67
N ILE A 76 6.88 -0.88 -4.27
CA ILE A 76 5.85 0.13 -4.05
C ILE A 76 6.22 1.34 -4.91
N GLU A 77 5.37 1.63 -5.88
CA GLU A 77 5.48 2.84 -6.70
C GLU A 77 4.55 3.91 -6.13
N LEU A 78 5.10 5.03 -5.67
CA LEU A 78 4.33 6.17 -5.19
C LEU A 78 4.25 7.22 -6.29
N PHE A 79 3.03 7.62 -6.64
CA PHE A 79 2.76 8.59 -7.70
C PHE A 79 2.13 9.85 -7.13
N GLU A 80 2.62 11.03 -7.55
CA GLU A 80 2.01 12.33 -7.29
C GLU A 80 1.69 13.00 -8.62
N PHE A 81 0.40 13.12 -8.93
CA PHE A 81 -0.08 13.79 -10.15
C PHE A 81 -0.49 15.23 -9.84
N LYS A 82 -0.30 16.12 -10.81
CA LYS A 82 -0.54 17.58 -10.68
C LYS A 82 -1.92 17.97 -10.13
N ASN A 83 -2.95 17.19 -10.44
CA ASN A 83 -4.33 17.48 -10.05
C ASN A 83 -4.88 16.52 -9.00
N GLN A 84 -4.01 15.79 -8.34
CA GLN A 84 -4.41 14.83 -7.36
C GLN A 84 -4.87 15.51 -6.08
N GLN A 85 -6.06 15.16 -5.64
CA GLN A 85 -6.61 15.60 -4.37
C GLN A 85 -6.71 14.39 -3.44
N ASN A 86 -6.53 14.62 -2.15
CA ASN A 86 -6.98 13.65 -1.16
C ASN A 86 -8.46 13.39 -1.43
N PRO A 87 -8.90 12.12 -1.54
CA PRO A 87 -10.31 11.85 -1.54
C PRO A 87 -10.87 12.44 -0.24
N GLU A 88 -11.81 13.36 -0.35
CA GLU A 88 -12.71 13.64 0.75
C GLU A 88 -13.22 12.28 1.25
N ASP A 89 -13.66 12.17 2.47
CA ASP A 89 -14.03 10.95 3.21
C ASP A 89 -15.00 9.99 2.46
N ASN A 90 -14.73 9.75 1.19
CA ASN A 90 -15.49 9.00 0.18
C ASN A 90 -14.91 7.60 -0.01
N PHE A 91 -14.65 6.90 1.07
CA PHE A 91 -14.22 5.51 0.96
C PHE A 91 -15.31 4.64 0.31
N GLU A 92 -15.15 4.40 -0.99
CA GLU A 92 -16.11 3.67 -1.83
C GLU A 92 -15.67 2.21 -2.03
N TYR A 93 -15.69 1.42 -0.97
CA TYR A 93 -15.25 0.01 -0.96
C TYR A 93 -16.00 -0.90 -1.95
N TRP A 94 -17.16 -0.46 -2.44
CA TRP A 94 -17.98 -1.20 -3.42
C TRP A 94 -17.55 -0.97 -4.87
N LYS A 95 -16.68 -0.02 -5.15
CA LYS A 95 -16.14 0.17 -6.50
C LYS A 95 -15.13 -0.93 -6.82
N THR A 96 -15.21 -1.43 -8.06
CA THR A 96 -14.21 -2.39 -8.55
C THR A 96 -12.82 -1.77 -8.53
N GLY A 97 -11.88 -2.42 -7.85
CA GLY A 97 -10.50 -1.97 -7.75
C GLY A 97 -9.83 -2.44 -6.45
N ILE A 98 -8.61 -2.00 -6.25
CA ILE A 98 -7.87 -2.21 -5.00
C ILE A 98 -8.33 -1.15 -4.00
N PHE A 99 -8.93 -1.56 -2.88
CA PHE A 99 -9.38 -0.61 -1.87
C PHE A 99 -8.55 -0.63 -0.58
N HIS A 100 -7.67 -1.63 -0.41
CA HIS A 100 -6.70 -1.67 0.67
C HIS A 100 -5.45 -2.46 0.28
N PHE A 101 -4.39 -2.25 1.01
CA PHE A 101 -3.24 -3.14 1.07
C PHE A 101 -2.97 -3.53 2.52
N ALA A 102 -2.24 -4.62 2.73
CA ALA A 102 -1.96 -5.09 4.08
C ALA A 102 -0.46 -5.27 4.31
N VAL A 103 -0.06 -5.08 5.58
CA VAL A 103 1.29 -5.37 6.05
C VAL A 103 1.24 -6.29 7.25
N GLN A 104 2.32 -7.03 7.48
CA GLN A 104 2.46 -7.91 8.62
C GLN A 104 3.46 -7.33 9.61
N ASP A 105 3.08 -7.32 10.88
CA ASP A 105 3.96 -6.97 12.00
C ASP A 105 3.57 -7.81 13.22
N PRO A 106 4.50 -8.46 13.94
CA PRO A 106 4.17 -9.27 15.12
C PRO A 106 3.57 -8.43 16.26
N ASP A 107 3.83 -7.12 16.31
CA ASP A 107 3.29 -6.18 17.28
C ASP A 107 2.44 -5.10 16.61
N ILE A 108 1.28 -5.52 16.08
CA ILE A 108 0.35 -4.62 15.38
C ILE A 108 -0.21 -3.52 16.29
N GLU A 109 -0.24 -3.74 17.60
CA GLU A 109 -0.67 -2.74 18.58
C GLU A 109 0.30 -1.56 18.60
N ALA A 110 1.60 -1.83 18.75
CA ALA A 110 2.63 -0.78 18.73
C ALA A 110 2.72 -0.10 17.36
N LEU A 111 2.62 -0.88 16.26
CA LEU A 111 2.61 -0.32 14.91
C LEU A 111 1.38 0.57 14.68
N ALA A 112 0.20 0.19 15.12
CA ALA A 112 -1.01 1.00 15.00
C ALA A 112 -0.88 2.35 15.73
N GLU A 113 -0.31 2.37 16.94
CA GLU A 113 -0.04 3.62 17.66
C GLU A 113 1.00 4.49 16.95
N LYS A 114 2.05 3.90 16.40
CA LYS A 114 3.06 4.61 15.61
C LYS A 114 2.45 5.25 14.35
N ILE A 115 1.56 4.53 13.66
CA ILE A 115 0.82 5.01 12.50
C ILE A 115 -0.07 6.20 12.88
N VAL A 116 -0.81 6.11 14.00
CA VAL A 116 -1.64 7.22 14.51
C VAL A 116 -0.79 8.43 14.87
N ALA A 117 0.34 8.23 15.55
CA ALA A 117 1.26 9.32 15.90
C ALA A 117 1.83 10.05 14.67
N ALA A 118 1.86 9.39 13.52
CA ALA A 118 2.28 9.97 12.24
C ALA A 118 1.13 10.64 11.45
N GLY A 119 -0.06 10.83 12.06
CA GLY A 119 -1.17 11.56 11.46
C GLY A 119 -2.25 10.71 10.80
N ALA A 120 -2.17 9.40 10.93
CA ALA A 120 -3.15 8.45 10.41
C ALA A 120 -4.33 8.22 11.38
N LYS A 121 -5.30 7.40 10.96
CA LYS A 121 -6.50 7.10 11.75
C LYS A 121 -6.70 5.59 11.89
N LYS A 122 -7.26 5.17 13.02
CA LYS A 122 -7.82 3.83 13.18
C LYS A 122 -9.22 3.75 12.54
N ARG A 123 -9.47 2.73 11.74
CA ARG A 123 -10.80 2.37 11.23
C ARG A 123 -11.53 1.41 12.18
N MET A 124 -10.80 0.80 13.10
CA MET A 124 -11.32 -0.05 14.17
C MET A 124 -10.82 0.47 15.51
N ALA A 125 -11.62 0.34 16.55
CA ALA A 125 -11.26 0.84 17.90
C ALA A 125 -10.00 0.14 18.47
N ALA A 126 -9.84 -1.16 18.16
CA ALA A 126 -8.69 -1.96 18.58
C ALA A 126 -8.50 -3.16 17.63
N PRO A 127 -7.32 -3.79 17.63
CA PRO A 127 -7.10 -5.06 16.94
C PRO A 127 -8.09 -6.13 17.40
N ARG A 128 -8.52 -6.98 16.48
CA ARG A 128 -9.47 -8.06 16.76
C ARG A 128 -8.89 -9.42 16.38
N PHE A 129 -9.28 -10.43 17.13
CA PHE A 129 -9.12 -11.82 16.70
C PHE A 129 -10.12 -12.12 15.62
N TYR A 130 -9.66 -12.61 14.48
CA TYR A 130 -10.54 -13.00 13.38
C TYR A 130 -11.29 -14.30 13.68
N TYR A 131 -10.60 -15.25 14.36
CA TYR A 131 -11.17 -16.51 14.85
C TYR A 131 -11.00 -16.61 16.38
N PRO A 132 -11.86 -15.91 17.16
CA PRO A 132 -11.73 -15.87 18.62
C PRO A 132 -11.82 -17.27 19.24
N GLY A 133 -10.85 -17.63 20.09
CA GLY A 133 -10.79 -18.94 20.73
C GLY A 133 -10.20 -20.08 19.89
N GLU A 134 -9.98 -19.86 18.59
CA GLU A 134 -9.38 -20.86 17.69
C GLU A 134 -7.95 -20.48 17.30
N LYS A 135 -7.71 -19.22 16.93
CA LYS A 135 -6.41 -18.73 16.47
C LYS A 135 -5.99 -17.46 17.22
N PRO A 136 -4.72 -17.36 17.63
CA PRO A 136 -4.23 -16.18 18.38
C PRO A 136 -3.89 -14.99 17.48
N TYR A 137 -4.30 -15.01 16.22
CA TYR A 137 -3.92 -14.00 15.22
C TYR A 137 -4.88 -12.85 15.21
N ARG A 138 -4.34 -11.63 15.11
CA ARG A 138 -5.10 -10.38 15.19
C ARG A 138 -4.87 -9.53 13.96
N MET A 139 -5.85 -8.67 13.67
CA MET A 139 -5.80 -7.71 12.59
C MET A 139 -6.46 -6.40 12.99
N ILE A 140 -6.11 -5.31 12.31
CA ILE A 140 -6.75 -4.00 12.44
C ILE A 140 -6.71 -3.25 11.12
N TYR A 141 -7.81 -2.58 10.77
CA TYR A 141 -7.85 -1.61 9.68
C TYR A 141 -7.48 -0.21 10.15
N MET A 142 -6.61 0.43 9.38
CA MET A 142 -6.15 1.80 9.55
C MET A 142 -6.42 2.59 8.27
N GLU A 143 -6.29 3.90 8.37
CA GLU A 143 -6.22 4.80 7.23
C GLU A 143 -4.94 5.61 7.37
N ASP A 144 -4.11 5.62 6.32
CA ASP A 144 -2.87 6.39 6.33
C ASP A 144 -3.14 7.91 6.24
N PRO A 145 -2.13 8.78 6.38
CA PRO A 145 -2.34 10.23 6.30
C PRO A 145 -2.85 10.72 4.95
N PHE A 146 -2.84 9.88 3.92
CA PHE A 146 -3.20 10.21 2.54
C PHE A 146 -4.56 9.65 2.13
N GLY A 147 -5.27 8.95 3.03
CA GLY A 147 -6.58 8.37 2.80
C GLY A 147 -6.56 6.93 2.28
N ASN A 148 -5.39 6.29 2.14
CA ASN A 148 -5.33 4.88 1.75
C ASN A 148 -5.68 3.97 2.91
N ILE A 149 -6.41 2.90 2.63
CA ILE A 149 -6.75 1.91 3.64
C ILE A 149 -5.63 0.89 3.77
N LEU A 150 -5.17 0.72 4.99
CA LEU A 150 -4.08 -0.15 5.38
C LEU A 150 -4.59 -1.15 6.42
N GLU A 151 -4.32 -2.43 6.20
CA GLU A 151 -4.64 -3.49 7.14
C GLU A 151 -3.37 -4.03 7.77
N LEU A 152 -3.37 -4.21 9.08
CA LEU A 152 -2.24 -4.78 9.82
C LEU A 152 -2.59 -6.19 10.27
N TYR A 153 -1.71 -7.14 9.99
CA TYR A 153 -1.82 -8.54 10.42
C TYR A 153 -0.69 -8.90 11.38
N SER A 154 -1.03 -9.55 12.48
CA SER A 154 -0.02 -10.03 13.44
C SER A 154 0.80 -11.21 12.93
N HIS A 155 0.30 -11.93 11.93
CA HIS A 155 0.89 -13.14 11.35
C HIS A 155 0.61 -13.20 9.85
N SER A 156 1.21 -14.17 9.15
CA SER A 156 1.00 -14.32 7.72
C SER A 156 -0.46 -14.57 7.37
N TYR A 157 -0.86 -14.09 6.18
CA TYR A 157 -2.22 -14.25 5.67
C TYR A 157 -2.68 -15.71 5.64
N GLU A 158 -1.78 -16.62 5.26
CA GLU A 158 -2.09 -18.05 5.23
C GLU A 158 -2.40 -18.62 6.61
N LEU A 159 -1.64 -18.23 7.65
CA LEU A 159 -1.93 -18.64 9.03
C LEU A 159 -3.29 -18.14 9.51
N HIS A 160 -3.69 -16.94 9.09
CA HIS A 160 -5.00 -16.40 9.44
C HIS A 160 -6.14 -17.22 8.87
N TYR A 161 -6.06 -17.61 7.59
CA TYR A 161 -7.21 -18.13 6.85
C TYR A 161 -7.14 -19.60 6.49
N SER A 162 -5.95 -20.20 6.42
CA SER A 162 -5.89 -21.60 6.03
C SER A 162 -6.35 -22.54 7.14
N ALA A 163 -7.05 -23.59 6.76
CA ALA A 163 -7.45 -24.70 7.66
C ALA A 163 -6.33 -25.72 7.75
N GLY A 164 -5.17 -25.34 8.32
CA GLY A 164 -4.08 -26.26 8.59
C GLY A 164 -2.99 -26.35 7.52
N ALA A 165 -2.71 -25.26 6.80
CA ALA A 165 -1.63 -25.20 5.80
C ALA A 165 -0.22 -25.48 6.37
N TYR A 166 -0.06 -25.43 7.68
CA TYR A 166 1.23 -25.59 8.39
C TYR A 166 1.17 -26.69 9.48
N ASN A 167 0.20 -27.58 9.42
CA ASN A 167 0.12 -28.75 10.30
C ASN A 167 0.88 -29.93 9.71
#